data_cc629579e6e0b3974d435cc56bd25207
#
_entry.id   cc629579e6e0b3974d435cc56bd25207
#
_cell.length_a   1.000
_cell.length_b   1.000
_cell.length_c   1.000
_cell.angle_alpha   90.00
_cell.angle_beta   90.00
_cell.angle_gamma   90.00
#
_symmetry.space_group_name_H-M   'P 1'
#
loop_
_entity.id
_entity.type
_entity.pdbx_description
1 polymer ?
#
loop_
_entity_poly.entity_id
_entity_poly.type
_entity_poly.pdbx_seq_one_letter_code
_entity_poly.pdbx_strand_id
1 'polypeptide(L)'
;NNSNNLMNLTEKNSIKNNTTTSIIIGLIMLVAIVVAIVSIFKPKEENLKINDFTWERKIDIEEYKTFHESGWNVPKGGRVTSQNREIYDYEQVIDHYVTKTREVEKQRKIGKKKKIKDLGNGYFEEVDGDDIYETYYETEEYEEPVYRDVPIYKIKYYYDIERWTYKRSVTTKGNDKEPYWGKENLKDNERVKKKHETYIIQGVTDEKKKKTRKVNVEFKKWKSFQIGQSVKIKTYIGGGTKLKE
;
A
#
# COMPACT_ATOMS: atom_id res chain seq x y z
N ASN A 1 56.11 -28.16 7.60
CA ASN A 1 55.37 -26.85 7.61
C ASN A 1 54.85 -26.38 6.24
N ASN A 2 55.31 -26.96 5.11
CA ASN A 2 54.86 -26.52 3.76
C ASN A 2 53.60 -27.29 3.26
N SER A 3 53.36 -28.50 3.74
CA SER A 3 52.20 -29.31 3.28
C SER A 3 50.87 -28.80 3.79
N ASN A 4 50.83 -28.24 5.00
CA ASN A 4 49.57 -27.70 5.58
C ASN A 4 49.15 -26.35 4.96
N ASN A 5 50.09 -25.59 4.43
CA ASN A 5 49.78 -24.31 3.74
C ASN A 5 49.23 -24.52 2.32
N LEU A 6 49.69 -25.57 1.62
CA LEU A 6 49.15 -25.91 0.28
C LEU A 6 47.74 -26.48 0.35
N MET A 7 47.44 -27.30 1.38
CA MET A 7 46.10 -27.84 1.59
C MET A 7 45.07 -26.76 1.91
N ASN A 8 45.42 -25.78 2.76
CA ASN A 8 44.55 -24.65 3.11
C ASN A 8 44.28 -23.70 1.91
N LEU A 9 45.22 -23.54 0.99
CA LEU A 9 45.06 -22.69 -0.21
C LEU A 9 44.18 -23.36 -1.28
N THR A 10 44.27 -24.69 -1.44
CA THR A 10 43.41 -25.46 -2.38
C THR A 10 41.98 -25.55 -1.89
N GLU A 11 41.77 -25.74 -0.60
CA GLU A 11 40.43 -25.75 0.00
C GLU A 11 39.75 -24.38 -0.07
N LYS A 12 40.46 -23.30 0.21
CA LYS A 12 39.96 -21.91 0.13
C LYS A 12 39.66 -21.47 -1.31
N ASN A 13 40.41 -21.95 -2.30
CA ASN A 13 40.10 -21.70 -3.71
C ASN A 13 38.93 -22.54 -4.24
N SER A 14 38.76 -23.76 -3.76
CA SER A 14 37.61 -24.62 -4.10
C SER A 14 36.31 -24.05 -3.55
N ILE A 15 36.28 -23.56 -2.32
CA ILE A 15 35.10 -22.92 -1.70
C ILE A 15 34.78 -21.62 -2.43
N LYS A 16 35.77 -20.81 -2.82
CA LYS A 16 35.57 -19.56 -3.54
C LYS A 16 35.02 -19.77 -4.95
N ASN A 17 35.45 -20.82 -5.65
CA ASN A 17 34.98 -21.18 -6.98
C ASN A 17 33.53 -21.69 -6.92
N ASN A 18 33.16 -22.49 -5.91
CA ASN A 18 31.80 -22.99 -5.73
C ASN A 18 30.80 -21.88 -5.41
N THR A 19 31.18 -20.88 -4.59
CA THR A 19 30.31 -19.73 -4.28
C THR A 19 30.11 -18.83 -5.51
N THR A 20 31.16 -18.54 -6.28
CA THR A 20 31.05 -17.75 -7.51
C THR A 20 30.19 -18.45 -8.57
N THR A 21 30.35 -19.77 -8.72
CA THR A 21 29.51 -20.58 -9.64
C THR A 21 28.04 -20.57 -9.21
N SER A 22 27.77 -20.68 -7.92
CA SER A 22 26.39 -20.62 -7.37
C SER A 22 25.75 -19.25 -7.58
N ILE A 23 26.51 -18.15 -7.45
CA ILE A 23 26.03 -16.79 -7.70
C ILE A 23 25.70 -16.62 -9.19
N ILE A 24 26.56 -17.11 -10.09
CA ILE A 24 26.32 -17.04 -11.55
C ILE A 24 25.07 -17.83 -11.93
N ILE A 25 24.88 -19.04 -11.41
CA ILE A 25 23.68 -19.85 -11.64
C ILE A 25 22.44 -19.13 -11.14
N GLY A 26 22.50 -18.53 -9.94
CA GLY A 26 21.42 -17.72 -9.38
C GLY A 26 21.03 -16.54 -10.26
N LEU A 27 22.00 -15.81 -10.80
CA LEU A 27 21.80 -14.71 -11.75
C LEU A 27 21.17 -15.19 -13.06
N ILE A 28 21.63 -16.30 -13.61
CA ILE A 28 21.04 -16.88 -14.84
C ILE A 28 19.59 -17.29 -14.59
N MET A 29 19.28 -17.94 -13.47
CA MET A 29 17.90 -18.28 -13.11
C MET A 29 17.02 -17.03 -12.96
N LEU A 30 17.52 -15.98 -12.32
CA LEU A 30 16.79 -14.73 -12.14
C LEU A 30 16.49 -14.07 -13.49
N VAL A 31 17.46 -14.02 -14.40
CA VAL A 31 17.25 -13.52 -15.78
C VAL A 31 16.23 -14.39 -16.53
N ALA A 32 16.29 -15.70 -16.42
CA ALA A 32 15.32 -16.61 -17.04
C ALA A 32 13.90 -16.38 -16.50
N ILE A 33 13.75 -16.17 -15.19
CA ILE A 33 12.46 -15.84 -14.56
C ILE A 33 11.93 -14.49 -15.09
N VAL A 34 12.78 -13.46 -15.15
CA VAL A 34 12.38 -12.14 -15.69
C VAL A 34 11.96 -12.26 -17.16
N VAL A 35 12.70 -12.98 -17.99
CA VAL A 35 12.36 -13.22 -19.41
C VAL A 35 11.03 -13.97 -19.52
N ALA A 36 10.80 -14.98 -18.70
CA ALA A 36 9.54 -15.72 -18.64
C ALA A 36 8.36 -14.81 -18.28
N ILE A 37 8.52 -13.98 -17.23
CA ILE A 37 7.51 -13.01 -16.79
C ILE A 37 7.20 -12.03 -17.94
N VAL A 38 8.23 -11.41 -18.54
CA VAL A 38 8.06 -10.46 -19.64
C VAL A 38 7.35 -11.13 -20.83
N SER A 39 7.67 -12.40 -21.12
CA SER A 39 7.03 -13.15 -22.21
C SER A 39 5.56 -13.46 -21.96
N ILE A 40 5.20 -13.74 -20.70
CA ILE A 40 3.79 -13.92 -20.28
C ILE A 40 3.01 -12.62 -20.46
N PHE A 41 3.60 -11.47 -20.10
CA PHE A 41 2.91 -10.16 -20.15
C PHE A 41 2.93 -9.50 -21.54
N LYS A 42 3.57 -10.11 -22.55
CA LYS A 42 3.51 -9.57 -23.92
C LYS A 42 2.06 -9.58 -24.42
N PRO A 43 1.57 -8.44 -24.96
CA PRO A 43 0.24 -8.41 -25.57
C PRO A 43 0.20 -9.33 -26.79
N LYS A 44 -0.88 -10.09 -26.90
CA LYS A 44 -1.14 -10.93 -28.05
C LYS A 44 -1.69 -10.07 -29.21
N GLU A 45 -1.11 -10.19 -30.38
CA GLU A 45 -1.63 -9.55 -31.57
C GLU A 45 -2.69 -10.44 -32.24
N GLU A 46 -3.82 -9.86 -32.55
CA GLU A 46 -4.97 -10.54 -33.14
C GLU A 46 -5.55 -9.66 -34.26
N ASN A 47 -6.11 -10.28 -35.29
CA ASN A 47 -6.92 -9.56 -36.27
C ASN A 47 -8.36 -9.56 -35.79
N LEU A 48 -8.98 -8.39 -35.80
CA LEU A 48 -10.37 -8.17 -35.41
C LEU A 48 -11.17 -7.79 -36.65
N LYS A 49 -12.15 -8.61 -37.06
CA LYS A 49 -13.11 -8.25 -38.10
C LYS A 49 -14.27 -7.51 -37.47
N ILE A 50 -14.41 -6.23 -37.79
CA ILE A 50 -15.42 -5.33 -37.19
C ILE A 50 -16.82 -5.76 -37.63
N ASN A 51 -17.74 -5.91 -36.69
CA ASN A 51 -19.13 -6.24 -36.94
C ASN A 51 -20.12 -5.25 -36.29
N ASP A 52 -19.64 -4.38 -35.41
CA ASP A 52 -20.52 -3.42 -34.74
C ASP A 52 -19.74 -2.17 -34.30
N PHE A 53 -20.46 -1.07 -34.12
CA PHE A 53 -19.98 0.20 -33.61
C PHE A 53 -20.87 0.65 -32.47
N THR A 54 -20.27 1.16 -31.38
CA THR A 54 -21.03 1.81 -30.32
C THR A 54 -20.35 3.12 -29.92
N TRP A 55 -21.17 4.06 -29.51
CA TRP A 55 -20.68 5.33 -28.98
C TRP A 55 -21.48 5.73 -27.75
N GLU A 56 -20.83 6.48 -26.89
CA GLU A 56 -21.44 7.13 -25.74
C GLU A 56 -20.87 8.54 -25.58
N ARG A 57 -21.74 9.51 -25.35
CA ARG A 57 -21.42 10.89 -25.00
C ARG A 57 -22.10 11.25 -23.70
N LYS A 58 -21.33 11.71 -22.73
CA LYS A 58 -21.79 12.03 -21.37
C LYS A 58 -21.38 13.44 -21.01
N ILE A 59 -22.33 14.24 -20.55
CA ILE A 59 -22.14 15.58 -20.05
C ILE A 59 -22.36 15.55 -18.55
N ASP A 60 -21.34 15.79 -17.75
CA ASP A 60 -21.46 15.93 -16.31
C ASP A 60 -21.83 17.38 -15.98
N ILE A 61 -22.92 17.54 -15.22
CA ILE A 61 -23.46 18.82 -14.79
C ILE A 61 -23.26 18.95 -13.29
N GLU A 62 -22.77 20.11 -12.86
CA GLU A 62 -22.66 20.47 -11.46
C GLU A 62 -23.56 21.66 -11.14
N GLU A 63 -23.97 21.75 -9.88
CA GLU A 63 -24.76 22.85 -9.35
C GLU A 63 -23.98 23.64 -8.30
N TYR A 64 -24.22 24.93 -8.26
CA TYR A 64 -23.74 25.80 -7.20
C TYR A 64 -24.70 25.72 -6.03
N LYS A 65 -24.21 25.30 -4.85
CA LYS A 65 -25.06 25.04 -3.71
C LYS A 65 -24.37 25.42 -2.41
N THR A 66 -25.17 25.91 -1.45
CA THR A 66 -24.74 26.17 -0.08
C THR A 66 -24.70 24.86 0.72
N PHE A 67 -23.61 24.67 1.44
CA PHE A 67 -23.45 23.59 2.41
C PHE A 67 -23.31 24.17 3.80
N HIS A 68 -24.02 23.56 4.76
CA HIS A 68 -23.90 23.87 6.17
C HIS A 68 -22.91 22.88 6.80
N GLU A 69 -21.79 23.38 7.23
CA GLU A 69 -20.68 22.57 7.73
C GLU A 69 -20.20 23.08 9.08
N SER A 70 -19.41 22.27 9.76
CA SER A 70 -18.74 22.66 10.99
C SER A 70 -17.30 22.16 11.02
N GLY A 71 -16.45 22.89 11.73
CA GLY A 71 -15.04 22.52 11.88
C GLY A 71 -14.31 23.42 12.84
N TRP A 72 -13.08 23.03 13.15
CA TRP A 72 -12.21 23.80 14.06
C TRP A 72 -11.55 24.99 13.37
N ASN A 73 -11.62 25.04 12.04
CA ASN A 73 -11.18 26.16 11.21
C ASN A 73 -12.22 26.41 10.12
N VAL A 74 -12.40 27.67 9.75
CA VAL A 74 -13.30 28.05 8.66
C VAL A 74 -12.50 28.11 7.36
N PRO A 75 -12.85 27.34 6.33
CA PRO A 75 -12.16 27.39 5.04
C PRO A 75 -12.42 28.73 4.33
N LYS A 76 -11.55 29.06 3.38
CA LYS A 76 -11.71 30.28 2.55
C LYS A 76 -13.07 30.25 1.84
N GLY A 77 -13.82 31.33 2.01
CA GLY A 77 -15.18 31.48 1.46
C GLY A 77 -16.28 30.98 2.40
N GLY A 78 -15.95 30.38 3.53
CA GLY A 78 -16.92 30.03 4.56
C GLY A 78 -17.42 31.25 5.32
N ARG A 79 -18.74 31.38 5.49
CA ARG A 79 -19.41 32.42 6.29
C ARG A 79 -19.86 31.81 7.61
N VAL A 80 -19.25 32.21 8.70
CA VAL A 80 -19.63 31.75 10.06
C VAL A 80 -21.05 32.10 10.38
N THR A 81 -21.85 31.13 10.78
CA THR A 81 -23.23 31.29 11.24
C THR A 81 -23.33 31.22 12.76
N SER A 82 -22.53 30.39 13.41
CA SER A 82 -22.40 30.31 14.87
C SER A 82 -21.07 29.70 15.28
N GLN A 83 -20.76 29.81 16.59
CA GLN A 83 -19.57 29.17 17.17
C GLN A 83 -19.85 28.74 18.59
N ASN A 84 -19.29 27.59 19.00
CA ASN A 84 -19.43 27.05 20.34
C ASN A 84 -18.07 26.54 20.84
N ARG A 85 -17.92 26.57 22.17
CA ARG A 85 -16.79 25.90 22.82
C ARG A 85 -17.13 24.43 22.99
N GLU A 86 -16.40 23.55 22.31
CA GLU A 86 -16.61 22.11 22.35
C GLU A 86 -15.33 21.36 22.72
N ILE A 87 -15.48 20.14 23.19
CA ILE A 87 -14.33 19.28 23.48
C ILE A 87 -13.67 18.94 22.13
N TYR A 88 -12.38 19.28 22.05
CA TYR A 88 -11.56 19.02 20.88
C TYR A 88 -10.80 17.69 21.01
N ASP A 89 -10.31 17.43 22.22
CA ASP A 89 -9.46 16.28 22.52
C ASP A 89 -9.43 16.04 24.04
N TYR A 90 -8.74 15.00 24.45
CA TYR A 90 -8.46 14.71 25.86
C TYR A 90 -6.97 14.59 26.07
N GLU A 91 -6.48 15.13 27.17
CA GLU A 91 -5.11 14.97 27.64
C GLU A 91 -5.10 14.07 28.86
N GLN A 92 -4.21 13.08 28.85
CA GLN A 92 -3.98 12.23 30.01
C GLN A 92 -3.04 12.93 31.00
N VAL A 93 -3.54 13.22 32.19
CA VAL A 93 -2.74 13.77 33.29
C VAL A 93 -2.68 12.76 34.42
N ILE A 94 -1.59 12.80 35.18
CA ILE A 94 -1.48 11.99 36.39
C ILE A 94 -2.50 12.51 37.38
N ASP A 95 -3.40 11.66 37.86
CA ASP A 95 -4.39 11.98 38.87
C ASP A 95 -3.80 11.78 40.28
N HIS A 96 -3.28 10.59 40.52
CA HIS A 96 -2.62 10.24 41.77
C HIS A 96 -1.67 9.07 41.56
N TYR A 97 -0.89 8.75 42.59
CA TYR A 97 -0.05 7.57 42.62
C TYR A 97 -0.66 6.53 43.58
N VAL A 98 -0.56 5.26 43.19
CA VAL A 98 -0.91 4.11 44.03
C VAL A 98 0.35 3.34 44.38
N THR A 99 0.51 3.03 45.68
CA THR A 99 1.61 2.16 46.12
C THR A 99 1.29 0.72 45.77
N LYS A 100 2.18 0.07 45.05
CA LYS A 100 2.12 -1.35 44.74
C LYS A 100 3.36 -2.05 45.26
N THR A 101 3.26 -3.35 45.44
CA THR A 101 4.39 -4.19 45.88
C THR A 101 4.79 -5.12 44.77
N ARG A 102 6.08 -5.38 44.66
CA ARG A 102 6.65 -6.41 43.78
C ARG A 102 7.68 -7.23 44.55
N GLU A 103 7.79 -8.48 44.22
CA GLU A 103 8.89 -9.33 44.66
C GLU A 103 10.11 -9.12 43.79
N VAL A 104 11.23 -8.79 44.40
CA VAL A 104 12.51 -8.60 43.72
C VAL A 104 13.47 -9.68 44.17
N GLU A 105 14.04 -10.38 43.21
CA GLU A 105 15.08 -11.39 43.47
C GLU A 105 16.38 -10.68 43.86
N LYS A 106 16.90 -11.04 45.02
CA LYS A 106 18.19 -10.58 45.53
C LYS A 106 19.09 -11.77 45.84
N GLN A 107 20.39 -11.53 45.79
CA GLN A 107 21.39 -12.55 46.16
C GLN A 107 22.20 -12.05 47.33
N ARG A 108 22.36 -12.90 48.32
CA ARG A 108 23.25 -12.65 49.46
C ARG A 108 24.36 -13.71 49.47
N LYS A 109 25.55 -13.29 49.77
CA LYS A 109 26.70 -14.18 49.99
C LYS A 109 26.51 -14.89 51.32
N ILE A 110 26.49 -16.21 51.31
CA ILE A 110 26.30 -17.04 52.50
C ILE A 110 27.59 -17.75 52.93
N GLY A 111 28.63 -17.73 52.12
CA GLY A 111 29.90 -18.36 52.42
C GLY A 111 30.84 -18.44 51.25
N LYS A 112 31.86 -19.27 51.43
CA LYS A 112 32.79 -19.64 50.40
C LYS A 112 32.89 -21.18 50.31
N LYS A 113 33.05 -21.69 49.11
CA LYS A 113 33.44 -23.08 48.93
C LYS A 113 34.86 -23.26 49.43
N LYS A 114 35.13 -24.40 50.07
CA LYS A 114 36.48 -24.76 50.43
C LYS A 114 37.11 -25.58 49.31
N LYS A 115 38.33 -25.23 48.92
CA LYS A 115 39.10 -25.97 47.93
C LYS A 115 40.35 -26.55 48.61
N ILE A 116 40.74 -27.76 48.26
CA ILE A 116 41.98 -28.39 48.76
C ILE A 116 43.09 -28.11 47.74
N LYS A 117 44.13 -27.48 48.19
CA LYS A 117 45.33 -27.20 47.43
C LYS A 117 46.39 -28.23 47.82
N ASP A 118 46.91 -29.00 46.85
CA ASP A 118 48.03 -29.88 47.05
C ASP A 118 49.34 -29.06 47.04
N LEU A 119 50.11 -29.21 48.13
CA LEU A 119 51.38 -28.55 48.30
C LEU A 119 52.60 -29.30 47.70
N GLY A 120 52.38 -30.47 47.05
CA GLY A 120 53.44 -31.23 46.34
C GLY A 120 54.38 -32.02 47.23
N ASN A 121 54.16 -32.04 48.57
CA ASN A 121 54.99 -32.73 49.57
C ASN A 121 54.19 -33.75 50.37
N GLY A 122 52.98 -34.13 49.86
CA GLY A 122 52.07 -35.01 50.58
C GLY A 122 51.17 -34.35 51.59
N TYR A 123 51.24 -33.01 51.72
CA TYR A 123 50.34 -32.19 52.57
C TYR A 123 49.34 -31.46 51.70
N PHE A 124 48.14 -31.28 52.25
CA PHE A 124 47.03 -30.57 51.62
C PHE A 124 46.65 -29.39 52.51
N GLU A 125 46.45 -28.23 51.90
CA GLU A 125 45.97 -27.03 52.55
C GLU A 125 44.55 -26.74 52.11
N GLU A 126 43.68 -26.44 53.06
CA GLU A 126 42.32 -26.00 52.80
C GLU A 126 42.33 -24.46 52.54
N VAL A 127 41.96 -24.09 51.29
CA VAL A 127 41.90 -22.70 50.88
C VAL A 127 40.47 -22.25 50.53
N ASP A 128 40.20 -21.00 50.71
CA ASP A 128 38.93 -20.41 50.24
C ASP A 128 38.77 -20.52 48.73
N GLY A 129 37.68 -21.06 48.30
CA GLY A 129 37.28 -21.11 46.88
C GLY A 129 36.27 -20.03 46.53
N ASP A 130 35.43 -20.37 45.57
CA ASP A 130 34.40 -19.47 45.02
C ASP A 130 33.34 -19.10 46.09
N ASP A 131 32.80 -17.89 46.00
CA ASP A 131 31.73 -17.45 46.89
C ASP A 131 30.43 -18.24 46.60
N ILE A 132 29.69 -18.55 47.67
CA ILE A 132 28.37 -19.19 47.60
C ILE A 132 27.33 -18.09 47.82
N TYR A 133 26.39 -17.98 46.89
CA TYR A 133 25.29 -17.05 47.01
C TYR A 133 23.99 -17.83 47.16
N GLU A 134 23.10 -17.25 47.98
CA GLU A 134 21.71 -17.70 48.16
C GLU A 134 20.79 -16.66 47.55
N THR A 135 19.86 -17.11 46.72
CA THR A 135 18.79 -16.28 46.19
C THR A 135 17.66 -16.18 47.21
N TYR A 136 17.22 -14.97 47.47
CA TYR A 136 16.04 -14.70 48.29
C TYR A 136 15.18 -13.62 47.64
N TYR A 137 13.92 -13.58 48.00
CA TYR A 137 12.97 -12.61 47.49
C TYR A 137 12.68 -11.56 48.56
N GLU A 138 12.69 -10.29 48.16
CA GLU A 138 12.34 -9.18 49.03
C GLU A 138 11.20 -8.40 48.38
N THR A 139 10.20 -8.04 49.20
CA THR A 139 9.09 -7.21 48.72
C THR A 139 9.52 -5.74 48.74
N GLU A 140 9.49 -5.13 47.55
CA GLU A 140 9.73 -3.69 47.38
C GLU A 140 8.43 -2.99 47.02
N GLU A 141 8.20 -1.84 47.67
CA GLU A 141 7.12 -0.93 47.32
C GLU A 141 7.56 -0.01 46.17
N TYR A 142 6.66 0.24 45.23
CA TYR A 142 6.85 1.22 44.19
C TYR A 142 5.56 1.98 43.94
N GLU A 143 5.68 3.21 43.42
CA GLU A 143 4.54 4.03 43.05
C GLU A 143 4.23 3.88 41.56
N GLU A 144 2.94 3.63 41.26
CA GLU A 144 2.42 3.55 39.88
C GLU A 144 1.45 4.71 39.64
N PRO A 145 1.66 5.53 38.61
CA PRO A 145 0.77 6.65 38.31
C PRO A 145 -0.58 6.14 37.79
N VAL A 146 -1.64 6.67 38.30
CA VAL A 146 -3.01 6.53 37.81
C VAL A 146 -3.33 7.78 36.99
N TYR A 147 -3.80 7.60 35.77
CA TYR A 147 -4.09 8.69 34.85
C TYR A 147 -5.60 8.98 34.81
N ARG A 148 -5.94 10.24 34.57
CA ARG A 148 -7.29 10.66 34.22
C ARG A 148 -7.28 11.49 32.94
N ASP A 149 -8.37 11.44 32.19
CA ASP A 149 -8.56 12.23 30.99
C ASP A 149 -9.12 13.61 31.35
N VAL A 150 -8.44 14.66 30.90
CA VAL A 150 -8.87 16.05 31.05
C VAL A 150 -9.27 16.58 29.68
N PRO A 151 -10.50 17.12 29.52
CA PRO A 151 -10.95 17.60 28.20
C PRO A 151 -10.24 18.89 27.81
N ILE A 152 -9.76 18.91 26.56
CA ILE A 152 -9.21 20.10 25.91
C ILE A 152 -10.34 20.73 25.07
N TYR A 153 -10.65 22.00 25.34
CA TYR A 153 -11.71 22.72 24.66
C TYR A 153 -11.14 23.64 23.58
N LYS A 154 -11.79 23.65 22.40
CA LYS A 154 -11.56 24.62 21.34
C LYS A 154 -12.88 25.23 20.87
N ILE A 155 -12.80 26.33 20.14
CA ILE A 155 -13.95 26.93 19.47
C ILE A 155 -14.19 26.14 18.17
N LYS A 156 -15.39 25.58 18.06
CA LYS A 156 -15.89 24.94 16.85
C LYS A 156 -16.79 25.93 16.11
N TYR A 157 -16.54 26.13 14.83
CA TYR A 157 -17.28 27.04 13.98
C TYR A 157 -18.32 26.25 13.19
N TYR A 158 -19.51 26.82 13.06
CA TYR A 158 -20.54 26.40 12.14
C TYR A 158 -20.63 27.46 11.04
N TYR A 159 -20.59 27.05 9.80
CA TYR A 159 -20.47 27.96 8.69
C TYR A 159 -21.21 27.48 7.44
N ASP A 160 -21.61 28.42 6.62
CA ASP A 160 -22.13 28.19 5.28
C ASP A 160 -20.97 28.35 4.28
N ILE A 161 -20.88 27.42 3.36
CA ILE A 161 -19.93 27.50 2.25
C ILE A 161 -20.60 27.14 0.95
N GLU A 162 -20.40 27.96 -0.07
CA GLU A 162 -20.93 27.76 -1.40
C GLU A 162 -19.87 27.12 -2.29
N ARG A 163 -20.26 26.06 -2.99
CA ARG A 163 -19.37 25.40 -3.93
C ARG A 163 -20.11 24.62 -5.00
N TRP A 164 -19.42 24.43 -6.12
CA TRP A 164 -19.89 23.57 -7.19
C TRP A 164 -19.81 22.11 -6.77
N THR A 165 -20.91 21.38 -6.92
CA THR A 165 -21.01 19.94 -6.64
C THR A 165 -21.67 19.22 -7.79
N TYR A 166 -21.25 17.96 -8.03
CA TYR A 166 -21.90 17.12 -9.04
C TYR A 166 -23.38 16.97 -8.76
N LYS A 167 -24.19 17.15 -9.82
CA LYS A 167 -25.65 17.02 -9.72
C LYS A 167 -26.16 15.83 -10.53
N ARG A 168 -25.88 15.82 -11.84
CA ARG A 168 -26.38 14.80 -12.76
C ARG A 168 -25.50 14.69 -13.99
N SER A 169 -25.75 13.65 -14.78
CA SER A 169 -25.18 13.53 -16.13
C SER A 169 -26.29 13.37 -17.16
N VAL A 170 -26.06 13.97 -18.32
CA VAL A 170 -26.85 13.74 -19.53
C VAL A 170 -26.07 12.82 -20.42
N THR A 171 -26.60 11.62 -20.69
CA THR A 171 -25.90 10.60 -21.47
C THR A 171 -26.71 10.28 -22.73
N THR A 172 -26.05 10.28 -23.87
CA THR A 172 -26.56 9.77 -25.14
C THR A 172 -25.67 8.63 -25.61
N LYS A 173 -26.24 7.62 -26.19
CA LYS A 173 -25.53 6.45 -26.71
C LYS A 173 -26.24 5.88 -27.93
N GLY A 174 -25.50 5.24 -28.79
CA GLY A 174 -26.03 4.60 -29.98
C GLY A 174 -25.05 3.61 -30.61
N ASN A 175 -25.52 2.93 -31.64
CA ASN A 175 -24.78 2.00 -32.48
C ASN A 175 -24.73 2.42 -33.94
N ASP A 176 -25.23 3.62 -34.23
CA ASP A 176 -25.06 4.28 -35.54
C ASP A 176 -23.73 5.05 -35.59
N LYS A 177 -23.49 5.68 -36.75
CA LYS A 177 -22.28 6.50 -36.97
C LYS A 177 -22.52 7.99 -36.83
N GLU A 178 -23.60 8.40 -36.12
CA GLU A 178 -24.01 9.78 -35.97
C GLU A 178 -24.14 10.19 -34.48
N PRO A 179 -23.02 10.23 -33.73
CA PRO A 179 -23.06 10.57 -32.34
C PRO A 179 -23.45 12.03 -32.13
N TYR A 180 -24.37 12.26 -31.18
CA TYR A 180 -24.84 13.60 -30.83
C TYR A 180 -24.72 13.84 -29.31
N TRP A 181 -24.65 15.10 -28.91
CA TRP A 181 -24.70 15.51 -27.53
C TRP A 181 -26.16 15.70 -27.08
N GLY A 182 -26.49 15.19 -25.91
CA GLY A 182 -27.80 15.45 -25.31
C GLY A 182 -27.98 16.91 -24.94
N LYS A 183 -29.24 17.35 -24.83
CA LYS A 183 -29.57 18.71 -24.38
C LYS A 183 -29.26 18.87 -22.90
N GLU A 184 -28.50 19.86 -22.57
CA GLU A 184 -28.00 20.11 -21.20
C GLU A 184 -29.13 20.59 -20.26
N ASN A 185 -30.07 21.42 -20.77
CA ASN A 185 -31.19 22.02 -20.02
C ASN A 185 -30.75 22.53 -18.64
N LEU A 186 -29.76 23.43 -18.65
CA LEU A 186 -29.17 24.01 -17.44
C LEU A 186 -30.11 24.98 -16.75
N LYS A 187 -30.12 24.97 -15.42
CA LYS A 187 -30.74 25.98 -14.56
C LYS A 187 -29.70 27.08 -14.28
N ASP A 188 -30.14 28.22 -13.73
CA ASP A 188 -29.28 29.40 -13.46
C ASP A 188 -28.09 29.06 -12.55
N ASN A 189 -28.28 28.12 -11.63
CA ASN A 189 -27.23 27.65 -10.71
C ASN A 189 -26.52 26.38 -11.18
N GLU A 190 -26.62 26.01 -12.46
CA GLU A 190 -25.99 24.82 -13.03
C GLU A 190 -25.00 25.19 -14.12
N ARG A 191 -23.96 24.37 -14.28
CA ARG A 191 -23.03 24.46 -15.40
C ARG A 191 -22.51 23.09 -15.82
N VAL A 192 -22.00 23.02 -17.04
CA VAL A 192 -21.28 21.86 -17.52
C VAL A 192 -19.92 21.78 -16.80
N LYS A 193 -19.67 20.68 -16.11
CA LYS A 193 -18.40 20.39 -15.48
C LYS A 193 -17.42 19.78 -16.48
N LYS A 194 -17.86 18.74 -17.19
CA LYS A 194 -17.02 18.00 -18.13
C LYS A 194 -17.86 17.28 -19.18
N LYS A 195 -17.30 17.16 -20.38
CA LYS A 195 -17.83 16.32 -21.45
C LYS A 195 -16.90 15.12 -21.65
N HIS A 196 -17.50 13.94 -21.76
CA HIS A 196 -16.81 12.69 -22.02
C HIS A 196 -17.38 12.05 -23.27
N GLU A 197 -16.51 11.46 -24.06
CA GLU A 197 -16.91 10.69 -25.22
C GLU A 197 -16.14 9.40 -25.31
N THR A 198 -16.84 8.34 -25.72
CA THR A 198 -16.29 7.01 -25.85
C THR A 198 -16.78 6.41 -27.16
N TYR A 199 -15.86 5.89 -27.96
CA TYR A 199 -16.14 5.28 -29.24
C TYR A 199 -15.54 3.88 -29.27
N ILE A 200 -16.37 2.89 -29.51
CA ILE A 200 -15.99 1.48 -29.44
C ILE A 200 -16.26 0.82 -30.79
N ILE A 201 -15.27 0.10 -31.30
CA ILE A 201 -15.45 -0.90 -32.32
C ILE A 201 -15.59 -2.27 -31.68
N GLN A 202 -16.53 -3.06 -32.14
CA GLN A 202 -16.70 -4.45 -31.73
C GLN A 202 -16.50 -5.36 -32.94
N GLY A 203 -15.93 -6.54 -32.70
CA GLY A 203 -15.69 -7.48 -33.76
C GLY A 203 -15.32 -8.86 -33.23
N VAL A 204 -15.04 -9.75 -34.19
CA VAL A 204 -14.68 -11.14 -33.91
C VAL A 204 -13.25 -11.38 -34.39
N THR A 205 -12.46 -12.09 -33.58
CA THR A 205 -11.07 -12.44 -33.93
C THR A 205 -11.01 -13.61 -34.92
N ASP A 206 -9.96 -13.64 -35.76
CA ASP A 206 -9.71 -14.70 -36.76
C ASP A 206 -9.18 -16.01 -36.17
N GLU A 207 -9.05 -16.11 -34.82
CA GLU A 207 -8.52 -17.29 -34.16
C GLU A 207 -9.40 -18.54 -34.33
N LYS A 208 -8.79 -19.74 -34.15
CA LYS A 208 -9.51 -21.04 -34.12
C LYS A 208 -10.71 -21.02 -33.18
N LYS A 209 -10.60 -20.33 -32.07
CA LYS A 209 -11.71 -19.99 -31.15
C LYS A 209 -12.06 -18.52 -31.35
N LYS A 210 -13.07 -18.24 -32.17
CA LYS A 210 -13.59 -16.89 -32.42
C LYS A 210 -13.97 -16.23 -31.08
N LYS A 211 -13.36 -15.08 -30.77
CA LYS A 211 -13.65 -14.30 -29.56
C LYS A 211 -14.17 -12.92 -29.95
N THR A 212 -15.23 -12.50 -29.32
CA THR A 212 -15.71 -11.12 -29.43
C THR A 212 -14.80 -10.21 -28.63
N ARG A 213 -14.36 -9.10 -29.26
CA ARG A 213 -13.53 -8.07 -28.63
C ARG A 213 -14.16 -6.70 -28.83
N LYS A 214 -13.99 -5.84 -27.83
CA LYS A 214 -14.37 -4.42 -27.86
C LYS A 214 -13.10 -3.60 -27.72
N VAL A 215 -12.94 -2.62 -28.57
CA VAL A 215 -11.76 -1.74 -28.58
C VAL A 215 -12.20 -0.30 -28.56
N ASN A 216 -11.75 0.44 -27.54
CA ASN A 216 -11.97 1.89 -27.47
C ASN A 216 -10.98 2.56 -28.45
N VAL A 217 -11.49 3.46 -29.24
CA VAL A 217 -10.72 4.16 -30.28
C VAL A 217 -11.08 5.65 -30.32
N GLU A 218 -10.19 6.47 -30.87
CA GLU A 218 -10.45 7.88 -31.07
C GLU A 218 -11.56 8.11 -32.11
N PHE A 219 -12.32 9.18 -31.99
CA PHE A 219 -13.43 9.54 -32.87
C PHE A 219 -13.06 9.50 -34.35
N LYS A 220 -11.92 10.10 -34.72
CA LYS A 220 -11.47 10.13 -36.12
C LYS A 220 -11.28 8.70 -36.70
N LYS A 221 -10.60 7.82 -35.97
CA LYS A 221 -10.39 6.42 -36.36
C LYS A 221 -11.72 5.66 -36.37
N TRP A 222 -12.55 5.85 -35.33
CA TRP A 222 -13.86 5.22 -35.24
C TRP A 222 -14.75 5.55 -36.44
N LYS A 223 -14.76 6.82 -36.83
CA LYS A 223 -15.58 7.28 -37.99
C LYS A 223 -15.08 6.72 -39.34
N SER A 224 -13.78 6.48 -39.48
CA SER A 224 -13.18 5.95 -40.72
C SER A 224 -13.38 4.45 -40.89
N PHE A 225 -13.61 3.67 -39.87
CA PHE A 225 -13.77 2.22 -39.97
C PHE A 225 -15.14 1.84 -40.56
N GLN A 226 -15.21 0.64 -41.18
CA GLN A 226 -16.43 0.09 -41.76
C GLN A 226 -16.72 -1.31 -41.25
N ILE A 227 -18.00 -1.73 -41.29
CA ILE A 227 -18.40 -3.10 -41.00
C ILE A 227 -17.70 -4.04 -41.97
N GLY A 228 -17.19 -5.16 -41.45
CA GLY A 228 -16.43 -6.15 -42.24
C GLY A 228 -14.94 -5.83 -42.39
N GLN A 229 -14.50 -4.61 -42.06
CA GLN A 229 -13.08 -4.24 -42.08
C GLN A 229 -12.31 -5.02 -41.03
N SER A 230 -11.09 -5.48 -41.37
CA SER A 230 -10.17 -6.14 -40.45
C SER A 230 -9.13 -5.14 -39.94
N VAL A 231 -8.92 -5.11 -38.63
CA VAL A 231 -7.94 -4.26 -37.94
C VAL A 231 -7.06 -5.10 -37.04
N LYS A 232 -5.80 -4.72 -36.86
CA LYS A 232 -4.90 -5.37 -35.90
C LYS A 232 -5.11 -4.80 -34.52
N ILE A 233 -5.25 -5.68 -33.54
CA ILE A 233 -5.40 -5.31 -32.14
C ILE A 233 -4.35 -5.99 -31.28
N LYS A 234 -4.03 -5.39 -30.14
CA LYS A 234 -3.23 -5.97 -29.06
C LYS A 234 -4.15 -6.30 -27.90
N THR A 235 -4.16 -7.56 -27.47
CA THR A 235 -4.90 -8.03 -26.32
C THR A 235 -3.94 -8.29 -25.18
N TYR A 236 -4.22 -7.71 -24.02
CA TYR A 236 -3.42 -7.84 -22.81
C TYR A 236 -4.00 -8.91 -21.88
N ILE A 237 -3.17 -9.45 -21.01
CA ILE A 237 -3.63 -10.31 -19.91
C ILE A 237 -4.60 -9.50 -19.05
N GLY A 238 -5.76 -10.10 -18.71
CA GLY A 238 -6.86 -9.36 -18.03
C GLY A 238 -7.92 -8.80 -19.00
N GLY A 239 -7.77 -9.03 -20.33
CA GLY A 239 -8.82 -8.77 -21.31
C GLY A 239 -8.84 -7.37 -21.92
N GLY A 240 -7.94 -6.48 -21.53
CA GLY A 240 -7.80 -5.17 -22.16
C GLY A 240 -7.37 -5.28 -23.63
N THR A 241 -7.98 -4.45 -24.52
CA THR A 241 -7.68 -4.44 -25.95
C THR A 241 -7.36 -3.02 -26.41
N LYS A 242 -6.37 -2.90 -27.32
CA LYS A 242 -6.03 -1.63 -27.99
C LYS A 242 -5.79 -1.86 -29.47
N LEU A 243 -6.04 -0.85 -30.31
CA LEU A 243 -5.58 -0.88 -31.71
C LEU A 243 -4.05 -1.00 -31.73
N LYS A 244 -3.55 -1.77 -32.67
CA LYS A 244 -2.13 -1.73 -33.05
C LYS A 244 -1.94 -0.54 -34.03
N GLU A 245 -1.14 0.40 -33.61
CA GLU A 245 -0.65 1.48 -34.47
C GLU A 245 0.34 0.95 -35.46
#